data_696ea3c102d9c47115250b63310e2682
#
_entry.id   696ea3c102d9c47115250b63310e2682
#
_cell.length_a   1.000
_cell.length_b   1.000
_cell.length_c   1.000
_cell.angle_alpha   90.00
_cell.angle_beta   90.00
_cell.angle_gamma   90.00
#
_symmetry.space_group_name_H-M   'P 1'
#
loop_
_entity.id
_entity.type
_entity.pdbx_description
1 polymer ?
#
loop_
_entity_poly.entity_id
_entity_poly.type
_entity_poly.pdbx_seq_one_letter_code
_entity_poly.pdbx_strand_id
1 'polypeptide(L)'
;VFKNNPYVDSFIDSFKGDIYHDHYRIYDLDNPNVPMIKQMLKFWQFKEDEMKDCMPELYWSDEEIKLGDDIINQFAANLEFACLLISDRYDYTMDKEMRQVMDEGIPHFYWTERPIEQTSFSDVYRGMDLRHVPIRIQLYIKSQAKYNIGNQAGTSQMVVRYSPVHTIQRQFPIAHNFVDNENLISNEEKRLLLKGLPDKTESKTTTSLKFKGDFYDYFKGKSENLSILEIGSSLGHSTKMLSGLFKRIIAVDNLEERHQESKKLNPNHDNVQYVVMDVYSQTWNFEDIDAVFIDCVHDYSHVKSDIDNALRLLKSDGYIIYDDYGLFPEIKKAVDEYVNDGKLKIVKKIGHYKGAYYPTTQNKVLQDREGVICQVV
;
A
#
# COMPACT_ATOMS: atom_id res chain seq x y z
N VAL A 1 -0.86 26.19 13.65
CA VAL A 1 0.16 25.53 12.79
C VAL A 1 1.51 26.19 12.97
N PHE A 2 1.59 27.52 12.94
CA PHE A 2 2.86 28.26 13.00
C PHE A 2 3.43 28.47 14.41
N LYS A 3 2.70 28.13 15.47
CA LYS A 3 3.20 28.16 16.84
C LYS A 3 4.40 27.23 16.98
N ASN A 4 5.41 27.65 17.70
CA ASN A 4 6.72 26.97 17.86
C ASN A 4 7.59 26.90 16.58
N ASN A 5 7.17 27.50 15.45
CA ASN A 5 8.00 27.57 14.26
C ASN A 5 9.15 28.56 14.49
N PRO A 6 10.44 28.15 14.37
CA PRO A 6 11.59 29.04 14.62
C PRO A 6 11.72 30.19 13.63
N TYR A 7 10.99 30.15 12.52
CA TYR A 7 10.97 31.24 11.51
C TYR A 7 9.83 32.25 11.71
N VAL A 8 9.06 32.12 12.81
CA VAL A 8 7.96 33.04 13.14
C VAL A 8 8.28 33.80 14.43
N ASP A 9 8.61 35.08 14.30
CA ASP A 9 9.02 35.91 15.43
C ASP A 9 7.85 36.33 16.34
N SER A 10 6.67 36.54 15.74
CA SER A 10 5.51 36.99 16.52
C SER A 10 4.18 36.68 15.83
N PHE A 11 3.12 36.65 16.63
CA PHE A 11 1.73 36.58 16.16
C PHE A 11 1.04 37.89 16.51
N ILE A 12 0.19 38.36 15.61
CA ILE A 12 -0.68 39.52 15.83
C ILE A 12 -2.14 39.07 15.80
N ASP A 13 -2.94 39.56 16.76
CA ASP A 13 -4.36 39.22 16.86
C ASP A 13 -5.23 39.95 15.84
N SER A 14 -4.77 41.08 15.33
CA SER A 14 -5.49 41.82 14.30
C SER A 14 -4.54 42.54 13.36
N PHE A 15 -4.93 42.62 12.10
CA PHE A 15 -4.22 43.36 11.04
C PHE A 15 -5.10 44.52 10.56
N LYS A 16 -4.53 45.73 10.52
CA LYS A 16 -5.16 46.89 9.92
C LYS A 16 -4.44 47.20 8.61
N GLY A 17 -5.02 46.81 7.51
CA GLY A 17 -4.49 47.06 6.17
C GLY A 17 -5.31 46.33 5.10
N ASP A 18 -5.03 46.63 3.84
CA ASP A 18 -5.67 45.91 2.75
C ASP A 18 -5.09 44.51 2.61
N ILE A 19 -5.90 43.49 2.88
CA ILE A 19 -5.54 42.09 2.64
C ILE A 19 -6.09 41.70 1.28
N TYR A 20 -5.22 41.48 0.31
CA TYR A 20 -5.63 40.95 -0.99
C TYR A 20 -5.82 39.43 -0.86
N HIS A 21 -7.09 39.02 -0.90
CA HIS A 21 -7.49 37.61 -1.02
C HIS A 21 -7.92 37.32 -2.46
N ASP A 22 -6.97 37.05 -3.32
CA ASP A 22 -7.29 36.59 -4.69
C ASP A 22 -6.82 35.14 -4.89
N HIS A 23 -7.12 34.28 -3.90
CA HIS A 23 -6.69 32.90 -3.91
C HIS A 23 -7.36 32.05 -4.99
N TYR A 24 -8.48 32.48 -5.57
CA TYR A 24 -9.14 31.76 -6.66
C TYR A 24 -8.38 31.86 -8.00
N ARG A 25 -7.49 32.84 -8.17
CA ARG A 25 -6.66 33.00 -9.38
C ARG A 25 -5.34 32.27 -9.31
N ILE A 26 -5.00 31.67 -8.17
CA ILE A 26 -3.74 30.96 -7.95
C ILE A 26 -3.81 29.54 -8.52
N TYR A 27 -5.02 28.98 -8.70
CA TYR A 27 -5.21 27.62 -9.15
C TYR A 27 -5.21 27.53 -10.67
N ASP A 28 -4.22 26.88 -11.21
CA ASP A 28 -4.18 26.46 -12.60
C ASP A 28 -4.97 25.16 -12.75
N LEU A 29 -6.26 25.29 -13.07
CA LEU A 29 -7.17 24.15 -13.26
C LEU A 29 -6.82 23.33 -14.51
N ASP A 30 -6.05 23.89 -15.44
CA ASP A 30 -5.59 23.21 -16.66
C ASP A 30 -4.37 22.32 -16.38
N ASN A 31 -3.69 22.51 -15.24
CA ASN A 31 -2.56 21.71 -14.80
C ASN A 31 -2.79 21.04 -13.42
N PRO A 32 -3.74 20.13 -13.33
CA PRO A 32 -4.13 19.50 -12.05
C PRO A 32 -3.01 18.67 -11.40
N ASN A 33 -1.96 18.35 -12.13
CA ASN A 33 -0.82 17.57 -11.64
C ASN A 33 0.27 18.41 -10.97
N VAL A 34 0.19 19.73 -11.04
CA VAL A 34 1.16 20.60 -10.36
C VAL A 34 0.69 20.87 -8.93
N PRO A 35 1.51 20.57 -7.91
CA PRO A 35 1.17 20.82 -6.51
C PRO A 35 0.74 22.27 -6.28
N MET A 36 -0.34 22.47 -5.51
CA MET A 36 -0.88 23.80 -5.25
C MET A 36 0.17 24.75 -4.64
N ILE A 37 1.02 24.25 -3.75
CA ILE A 37 2.09 25.08 -3.17
C ILE A 37 3.06 25.58 -4.24
N LYS A 38 3.40 24.79 -5.23
CA LYS A 38 4.24 25.21 -6.36
C LYS A 38 3.53 26.23 -7.25
N GLN A 39 2.23 26.06 -7.47
CA GLN A 39 1.44 27.08 -8.20
C GLN A 39 1.42 28.41 -7.45
N MET A 40 1.22 28.40 -6.12
CA MET A 40 1.25 29.57 -5.27
C MET A 40 2.62 30.27 -5.31
N LEU A 41 3.70 29.51 -5.16
CA LEU A 41 5.06 30.07 -5.21
C LEU A 41 5.38 30.66 -6.57
N LYS A 42 4.96 30.02 -7.65
CA LYS A 42 5.10 30.52 -9.01
C LYS A 42 4.29 31.82 -9.23
N PHE A 43 3.07 31.88 -8.70
CA PHE A 43 2.26 33.09 -8.73
C PHE A 43 2.95 34.27 -8.03
N TRP A 44 3.62 33.99 -6.90
CA TRP A 44 4.42 34.98 -6.15
C TRP A 44 5.82 35.18 -6.72
N GLN A 45 6.09 34.70 -7.93
CA GLN A 45 7.33 34.88 -8.69
C GLN A 45 8.58 34.25 -8.02
N PHE A 46 8.43 33.26 -7.18
CA PHE A 46 9.57 32.46 -6.74
C PHE A 46 10.14 31.68 -7.91
N LYS A 47 11.47 31.57 -7.95
CA LYS A 47 12.17 30.79 -8.97
C LYS A 47 12.06 29.30 -8.68
N GLU A 48 12.15 28.48 -9.72
CA GLU A 48 12.00 27.04 -9.63
C GLU A 48 13.07 26.38 -8.75
N ASP A 49 14.29 26.93 -8.72
CA ASP A 49 15.37 26.50 -7.85
C ASP A 49 15.18 26.87 -6.36
N GLU A 50 14.33 27.87 -6.09
CA GLU A 50 13.92 28.26 -4.74
C GLU A 50 12.82 27.36 -4.17
N MET A 51 12.18 26.52 -5.02
CA MET A 51 11.05 25.65 -4.70
C MET A 51 11.48 24.20 -4.39
N LYS A 52 12.73 23.95 -4.02
CA LYS A 52 13.31 22.59 -3.90
C LYS A 52 12.66 21.73 -2.82
N ASP A 53 12.27 22.32 -1.72
CA ASP A 53 11.55 21.63 -0.64
C ASP A 53 10.28 22.38 -0.27
N CYS A 54 9.16 21.94 -0.84
CA CYS A 54 7.83 22.48 -0.56
C CYS A 54 7.07 21.61 0.46
N MET A 55 7.72 20.67 1.12
CA MET A 55 7.08 19.80 2.11
C MET A 55 6.79 20.59 3.39
N PRO A 56 5.58 20.48 3.96
CA PRO A 56 5.23 21.16 5.20
C PRO A 56 6.15 20.75 6.34
N GLU A 57 6.50 21.72 7.18
CA GLU A 57 7.19 21.49 8.43
C GLU A 57 6.28 21.81 9.60
N LEU A 58 6.28 20.95 10.60
CA LEU A 58 5.49 21.09 11.82
C LEU A 58 6.42 21.06 13.03
N TYR A 59 6.21 21.99 13.92
CA TYR A 59 7.00 22.16 15.14
C TYR A 59 6.08 22.01 16.35
N TRP A 60 6.29 20.97 17.14
CA TRP A 60 5.54 20.70 18.37
C TRP A 60 6.36 21.03 19.60
N SER A 61 5.68 21.46 20.67
CA SER A 61 6.31 21.55 21.99
C SER A 61 6.44 20.17 22.62
N ASP A 62 7.31 20.05 23.63
CA ASP A 62 7.48 18.80 24.38
C ASP A 62 6.16 18.34 25.04
N GLU A 63 5.33 19.29 25.49
CA GLU A 63 4.02 19.00 26.07
C GLU A 63 3.05 18.45 25.01
N GLU A 64 3.08 18.99 23.78
CA GLU A 64 2.25 18.52 22.66
C GLU A 64 2.67 17.12 22.23
N ILE A 65 3.97 16.87 22.14
CA ILE A 65 4.54 15.54 21.86
C ILE A 65 4.11 14.55 22.93
N LYS A 66 4.35 14.87 24.20
CA LYS A 66 3.99 14.02 25.33
C LYS A 66 2.50 13.66 25.33
N LEU A 67 1.63 14.66 25.16
CA LEU A 67 0.18 14.43 25.14
C LEU A 67 -0.23 13.54 23.95
N GLY A 68 0.37 13.74 22.78
CA GLY A 68 0.12 12.89 21.62
C GLY A 68 0.59 11.45 21.84
N ASP A 69 1.78 11.25 22.41
CA ASP A 69 2.31 9.94 22.76
C ASP A 69 1.45 9.23 23.81
N ASP A 70 0.98 9.94 24.82
CA ASP A 70 0.08 9.39 25.85
C ASP A 70 -1.22 8.87 25.20
N ILE A 71 -1.80 9.62 24.26
CA ILE A 71 -3.01 9.21 23.52
C ILE A 71 -2.71 7.99 22.63
N ILE A 72 -1.60 7.99 21.88
CA ILE A 72 -1.20 6.88 21.04
C ILE A 72 -0.99 5.60 21.87
N ASN A 73 -0.25 5.70 22.97
CA ASN A 73 0.05 4.56 23.82
C ASN A 73 -1.20 4.01 24.51
N GLN A 74 -2.09 4.86 24.94
CA GLN A 74 -3.35 4.46 25.58
C GLN A 74 -4.25 3.67 24.61
N PHE A 75 -4.26 4.02 23.33
CA PHE A 75 -5.16 3.42 22.35
C PHE A 75 -4.50 2.35 21.48
N ALA A 76 -3.33 2.62 20.93
CA ALA A 76 -2.64 1.71 20.02
C ALA A 76 -1.65 0.77 20.71
N ALA A 77 -1.31 0.98 21.98
CA ALA A 77 -0.47 0.09 22.80
C ALA A 77 0.83 -0.35 22.08
N ASN A 78 1.56 0.60 21.50
CA ASN A 78 2.78 0.39 20.70
C ASN A 78 2.58 -0.39 19.38
N LEU A 79 1.36 -0.57 18.93
CA LEU A 79 1.08 -1.13 17.61
C LEU A 79 1.12 -0.05 16.53
N GLU A 80 1.40 -0.47 15.31
CA GLU A 80 1.20 0.40 14.13
C GLU A 80 -0.28 0.78 14.01
N PHE A 81 -0.57 2.03 13.67
CA PHE A 81 -1.93 2.52 13.56
C PHE A 81 -2.13 3.38 12.29
N ALA A 82 -3.38 3.59 11.93
CA ALA A 82 -3.79 4.45 10.84
C ALA A 82 -4.59 5.66 11.33
N CYS A 83 -4.64 6.73 10.53
CA CYS A 83 -5.55 7.85 10.75
C CYS A 83 -6.52 7.96 9.57
N LEU A 84 -7.81 8.06 9.87
CA LEU A 84 -8.89 8.15 8.90
C LEU A 84 -9.56 9.52 8.97
N LEU A 85 -9.69 10.19 7.83
CA LEU A 85 -10.49 11.39 7.70
C LEU A 85 -11.81 11.05 7.01
N ILE A 86 -12.87 10.96 7.78
CA ILE A 86 -14.22 10.66 7.31
C ILE A 86 -14.97 11.98 7.18
N SER A 87 -15.27 12.41 5.96
CA SER A 87 -16.00 13.66 5.69
C SER A 87 -17.25 13.37 4.88
N ASP A 88 -18.39 13.84 5.35
CA ASP A 88 -19.71 13.64 4.73
C ASP A 88 -20.03 14.59 3.56
N ARG A 89 -19.12 15.54 3.27
CA ARG A 89 -19.37 16.54 2.20
C ARG A 89 -19.41 15.94 0.81
N TYR A 90 -19.04 14.69 0.71
CA TYR A 90 -18.84 14.06 -0.59
C TYR A 90 -19.41 12.64 -0.55
N ASP A 91 -20.17 12.23 -1.55
CA ASP A 91 -20.67 10.87 -1.74
C ASP A 91 -19.51 9.89 -1.86
N TYR A 92 -19.32 8.99 -0.91
CA TYR A 92 -18.06 8.29 -0.73
C TYR A 92 -17.95 6.95 -1.43
N THR A 93 -17.05 6.90 -2.39
CA THR A 93 -16.36 5.67 -2.84
C THR A 93 -15.22 5.24 -1.89
N MET A 94 -14.95 6.00 -0.83
CA MET A 94 -13.93 5.75 0.18
C MET A 94 -14.24 4.59 1.12
N ASP A 95 -15.45 4.16 1.11
CA ASP A 95 -15.94 3.13 1.99
C ASP A 95 -15.05 1.87 1.93
N LYS A 96 -14.61 1.50 0.74
CA LYS A 96 -13.83 0.29 0.51
C LYS A 96 -12.44 0.33 1.17
N GLU A 97 -11.70 1.41 0.98
CA GLU A 97 -10.34 1.55 1.50
C GLU A 97 -10.33 1.75 3.02
N MET A 98 -11.26 2.52 3.54
CA MET A 98 -11.40 2.70 4.99
C MET A 98 -11.90 1.43 5.67
N ARG A 99 -12.90 0.75 5.11
CA ARG A 99 -13.35 -0.55 5.61
C ARG A 99 -12.23 -1.56 5.59
N GLN A 100 -11.39 -1.56 4.58
CA GLN A 100 -10.22 -2.43 4.52
C GLN A 100 -9.29 -2.22 5.71
N VAL A 101 -8.99 -0.97 6.12
CA VAL A 101 -8.19 -0.68 7.31
C VAL A 101 -8.87 -1.19 8.57
N MET A 102 -10.17 -0.99 8.68
CA MET A 102 -10.98 -1.45 9.83
C MET A 102 -11.04 -2.97 9.89
N ASP A 103 -11.26 -3.65 8.75
CA ASP A 103 -11.31 -5.10 8.61
C ASP A 103 -9.93 -5.74 8.88
N GLU A 104 -8.87 -5.00 8.60
CA GLU A 104 -7.50 -5.39 8.90
C GLU A 104 -7.18 -5.43 10.39
N GLY A 105 -8.06 -4.97 11.26
CA GLY A 105 -7.87 -4.94 12.70
C GLY A 105 -6.72 -4.02 13.16
N ILE A 106 -6.25 -3.12 12.27
CA ILE A 106 -5.24 -2.11 12.62
C ILE A 106 -5.90 -1.09 13.52
N PRO A 107 -5.32 -0.74 14.68
CA PRO A 107 -5.79 0.37 15.48
C PRO A 107 -5.89 1.63 14.62
N HIS A 108 -6.97 2.36 14.72
CA HIS A 108 -7.14 3.56 13.90
C HIS A 108 -7.77 4.69 14.69
N PHE A 109 -7.22 5.89 14.46
CA PHE A 109 -7.81 7.13 14.88
C PHE A 109 -8.66 7.69 13.75
N TYR A 110 -9.77 8.35 14.06
CA TYR A 110 -10.58 8.96 13.01
C TYR A 110 -11.00 10.38 13.38
N TRP A 111 -11.30 11.15 12.36
CA TRP A 111 -11.95 12.43 12.46
C TRP A 111 -13.16 12.45 11.52
N THR A 112 -14.30 12.92 12.00
CA THR A 112 -15.52 13.07 11.23
C THR A 112 -16.11 14.45 11.41
N GLU A 113 -16.89 14.94 10.46
CA GLU A 113 -17.65 16.19 10.59
C GLU A 113 -18.92 16.00 11.47
N ARG A 114 -19.44 14.79 11.53
CA ARG A 114 -20.61 14.37 12.31
C ARG A 114 -20.24 13.25 13.27
N PRO A 115 -21.07 12.97 14.28
CA PRO A 115 -20.94 11.73 15.05
C PRO A 115 -20.86 10.52 14.14
N ILE A 116 -19.98 9.56 14.44
CA ILE A 116 -19.72 8.38 13.59
C ILE A 116 -20.99 7.58 13.34
N GLU A 117 -21.90 7.56 14.30
CA GLU A 117 -23.21 6.87 14.24
C GLU A 117 -24.13 7.45 13.17
N GLN A 118 -23.86 8.67 12.71
CA GLN A 118 -24.60 9.36 11.64
C GLN A 118 -23.92 9.26 10.28
N THR A 119 -22.86 8.47 10.19
CA THR A 119 -22.11 8.25 8.94
C THR A 119 -22.38 6.84 8.41
N SER A 120 -21.96 6.58 7.17
CA SER A 120 -22.00 5.24 6.58
C SER A 120 -21.06 4.22 7.26
N PHE A 121 -20.29 4.66 8.23
CA PHE A 121 -19.31 3.85 8.97
C PHE A 121 -19.78 3.46 10.37
N SER A 122 -21.03 3.75 10.74
CA SER A 122 -21.55 3.50 12.09
C SER A 122 -21.50 2.03 12.52
N ASP A 123 -21.59 1.12 11.57
CA ASP A 123 -21.57 -0.34 11.77
C ASP A 123 -20.16 -0.93 11.96
N VAL A 124 -19.13 -0.22 11.55
CA VAL A 124 -17.71 -0.69 11.62
C VAL A 124 -16.86 0.08 12.62
N TYR A 125 -17.47 0.89 13.45
CA TYR A 125 -16.79 1.73 14.41
C TYR A 125 -16.03 0.94 15.48
N ARG A 126 -14.71 1.05 15.48
CA ARG A 126 -13.79 0.51 16.51
C ARG A 126 -12.58 1.42 16.74
N GLY A 127 -12.60 2.63 16.20
CA GLY A 127 -11.51 3.58 16.29
C GLY A 127 -11.67 4.60 17.41
N MET A 128 -10.64 5.43 17.61
CA MET A 128 -10.68 6.54 18.54
C MET A 128 -10.98 7.85 17.81
N ASP A 129 -12.01 8.56 18.29
CA ASP A 129 -12.43 9.85 17.74
C ASP A 129 -11.49 10.99 18.16
N LEU A 130 -10.92 11.70 17.19
CA LEU A 130 -10.02 12.82 17.41
C LEU A 130 -10.72 14.20 17.43
N ARG A 131 -12.04 14.29 17.23
CA ARG A 131 -12.75 15.59 17.14
C ARG A 131 -12.54 16.51 18.35
N HIS A 132 -12.36 15.92 19.51
CA HIS A 132 -12.19 16.66 20.79
C HIS A 132 -10.72 16.88 21.15
N VAL A 133 -9.79 16.34 20.36
CA VAL A 133 -8.36 16.53 20.55
C VAL A 133 -7.93 17.84 19.87
N PRO A 134 -7.10 18.69 20.51
CA PRO A 134 -6.60 19.90 19.88
C PRO A 134 -5.92 19.61 18.53
N ILE A 135 -6.15 20.46 17.53
CA ILE A 135 -5.70 20.25 16.15
C ILE A 135 -4.19 19.96 16.04
N ARG A 136 -3.37 20.60 16.87
CA ARG A 136 -1.92 20.40 16.85
C ARG A 136 -1.54 19.00 17.32
N ILE A 137 -2.26 18.46 18.30
CA ILE A 137 -2.09 17.08 18.79
C ILE A 137 -2.61 16.09 17.73
N GLN A 138 -3.72 16.40 17.06
CA GLN A 138 -4.18 15.58 15.93
C GLN A 138 -3.13 15.50 14.82
N LEU A 139 -2.48 16.63 14.48
CA LEU A 139 -1.41 16.66 13.48
C LEU A 139 -0.20 15.84 13.95
N TYR A 140 0.14 15.87 15.23
CA TYR A 140 1.19 15.02 15.79
C TYR A 140 0.82 13.53 15.66
N ILE A 141 -0.36 13.12 16.09
CA ILE A 141 -0.83 11.73 15.97
C ILE A 141 -0.80 11.29 14.51
N LYS A 142 -1.30 12.12 13.58
CA LYS A 142 -1.25 11.85 12.14
C LYS A 142 0.17 11.68 11.60
N SER A 143 1.15 12.45 12.12
CA SER A 143 2.55 12.35 11.72
C SER A 143 3.21 11.04 12.15
N GLN A 144 2.71 10.40 13.22
CA GLN A 144 3.20 9.12 13.74
C GLN A 144 2.46 7.91 13.14
N ALA A 145 1.38 8.13 12.40
CA ALA A 145 0.60 7.06 11.80
C ALA A 145 1.40 6.32 10.73
N LYS A 146 1.17 5.01 10.62
CA LYS A 146 1.71 4.21 9.52
C LYS A 146 1.25 4.75 8.16
N TYR A 147 0.01 5.20 8.09
CA TYR A 147 -0.56 5.94 6.96
C TYR A 147 -1.82 6.69 7.37
N ASN A 148 -2.10 7.73 6.60
CA ASN A 148 -3.32 8.53 6.71
C ASN A 148 -4.19 8.27 5.48
N ILE A 149 -5.48 8.04 5.68
CA ILE A 149 -6.44 7.86 4.59
C ILE A 149 -7.52 8.93 4.70
N GLY A 150 -7.82 9.57 3.60
CA GLY A 150 -8.87 10.57 3.58
C GLY A 150 -8.97 11.33 2.26
N ASN A 151 -9.91 12.27 2.19
CA ASN A 151 -9.92 13.20 1.09
C ASN A 151 -8.76 14.21 1.22
N GLN A 152 -8.57 15.03 0.18
CA GLN A 152 -7.53 16.06 0.13
C GLN A 152 -7.82 17.20 1.11
N ALA A 153 -7.81 16.91 2.40
CA ALA A 153 -7.97 17.95 3.41
C ALA A 153 -6.63 18.54 3.83
N GLY A 154 -6.61 19.82 4.15
CA GLY A 154 -5.39 20.52 4.56
C GLY A 154 -4.64 19.85 5.70
N THR A 155 -5.34 19.27 6.68
CA THR A 155 -4.71 18.57 7.81
C THR A 155 -3.99 17.29 7.40
N SER A 156 -4.47 16.58 6.37
CA SER A 156 -3.78 15.39 5.84
C SER A 156 -2.55 15.80 5.04
N GLN A 157 -2.63 16.86 4.25
CA GLN A 157 -1.49 17.36 3.49
C GLN A 157 -0.36 17.93 4.37
N MET A 158 -0.68 18.43 5.57
CA MET A 158 0.33 18.94 6.50
C MET A 158 1.26 17.87 7.08
N VAL A 159 0.89 16.62 7.03
CA VAL A 159 1.67 15.52 7.61
C VAL A 159 2.40 14.67 6.58
N VAL A 160 2.33 14.99 5.29
CA VAL A 160 2.94 14.19 4.20
C VAL A 160 4.45 14.02 4.32
N ARG A 161 5.15 14.96 4.95
CA ARG A 161 6.60 14.84 5.24
C ARG A 161 6.90 13.70 6.23
N TYR A 162 5.98 13.41 7.13
CA TYR A 162 6.19 12.55 8.30
C TYR A 162 5.55 11.17 8.14
N SER A 163 4.43 11.10 7.45
CA SER A 163 3.65 9.87 7.29
C SER A 163 2.98 9.83 5.92
N PRO A 164 2.91 8.65 5.27
CA PRO A 164 2.21 8.47 4.00
C PRO A 164 0.76 8.93 4.07
N VAL A 165 0.31 9.64 3.06
CA VAL A 165 -1.07 10.12 2.94
C VAL A 165 -1.70 9.52 1.69
N HIS A 166 -2.67 8.65 1.88
CA HIS A 166 -3.49 8.09 0.80
C HIS A 166 -4.72 8.97 0.59
N THR A 167 -4.63 9.87 -0.39
CA THR A 167 -5.77 10.68 -0.79
C THR A 167 -6.64 9.95 -1.79
N ILE A 168 -7.91 9.90 -1.50
CA ILE A 168 -8.89 9.36 -2.43
C ILE A 168 -9.31 10.48 -3.35
N GLN A 169 -8.86 10.41 -4.59
CA GLN A 169 -9.24 11.36 -5.62
C GLN A 169 -10.70 11.13 -6.01
N ARG A 170 -11.44 12.21 -6.05
CA ARG A 170 -12.76 12.25 -6.65
C ARG A 170 -12.74 12.76 -8.08
N GLN A 171 -13.92 12.59 -8.71
CA GLN A 171 -14.27 12.95 -10.08
C GLN A 171 -14.03 14.43 -10.47
N PHE A 172 -13.54 15.26 -9.57
CA PHE A 172 -13.13 16.62 -9.93
C PHE A 172 -11.62 16.65 -10.12
N PRO A 173 -11.15 17.10 -11.29
CA PRO A 173 -9.74 17.35 -11.51
C PRO A 173 -9.33 18.63 -10.75
N ILE A 174 -9.40 18.59 -9.44
CA ILE A 174 -8.96 19.72 -8.64
C ILE A 174 -7.53 19.40 -8.22
N ALA A 175 -6.62 20.22 -8.69
CA ALA A 175 -5.22 20.26 -8.31
C ALA A 175 -5.05 20.62 -6.83
N HIS A 176 -5.44 19.74 -5.94
CA HIS A 176 -5.35 19.98 -4.51
C HIS A 176 -4.19 19.21 -3.85
N ASN A 177 -3.23 18.78 -4.64
CA ASN A 177 -1.98 18.29 -4.09
C ASN A 177 -1.16 19.50 -3.64
N PHE A 178 -1.17 19.79 -2.35
CA PHE A 178 -0.41 20.89 -1.77
C PHE A 178 1.09 20.70 -1.90
N VAL A 179 1.54 19.48 -2.09
CA VAL A 179 2.94 19.08 -2.17
C VAL A 179 3.12 17.91 -3.13
N ASP A 180 4.30 17.81 -3.72
CA ASP A 180 4.74 16.59 -4.38
C ASP A 180 4.80 15.48 -3.32
N ASN A 181 3.97 14.48 -3.48
CA ASN A 181 3.96 13.34 -2.60
C ASN A 181 4.39 12.12 -3.42
N GLU A 182 5.60 11.64 -3.20
CA GLU A 182 6.13 10.43 -3.85
C GLU A 182 5.21 9.22 -3.64
N ASN A 183 4.50 9.18 -2.52
CA ASN A 183 3.50 8.14 -2.27
C ASN A 183 2.28 8.25 -3.19
N LEU A 184 1.92 9.45 -3.67
CA LEU A 184 0.86 9.61 -4.67
C LEU A 184 1.31 9.12 -6.05
N ILE A 185 2.57 9.40 -6.42
CA ILE A 185 3.17 8.88 -7.66
C ILE A 185 3.26 7.35 -7.59
N SER A 186 3.77 6.82 -6.50
CA SER A 186 3.81 5.37 -6.25
C SER A 186 2.41 4.73 -6.31
N ASN A 187 1.40 5.38 -5.76
CA ASN A 187 0.02 4.91 -5.85
C ASN A 187 -0.55 4.97 -7.27
N GLU A 188 -0.19 5.97 -8.07
CA GLU A 188 -0.63 6.05 -9.47
C GLU A 188 0.04 4.95 -10.32
N GLU A 189 1.33 4.72 -10.18
CA GLU A 189 2.03 3.61 -10.85
C GLU A 189 1.42 2.27 -10.46
N LYS A 190 1.20 2.05 -9.16
CA LYS A 190 0.54 0.87 -8.62
C LYS A 190 -0.87 0.71 -9.22
N ARG A 191 -1.66 1.79 -9.23
CA ARG A 191 -3.01 1.81 -9.79
C ARG A 191 -3.01 1.46 -11.28
N LEU A 192 -2.07 2.01 -12.03
CA LEU A 192 -1.92 1.71 -13.47
C LEU A 192 -1.50 0.26 -13.71
N LEU A 193 -0.55 -0.24 -12.91
CA LEU A 193 -0.07 -1.61 -13.01
C LEU A 193 -1.18 -2.62 -12.68
N LEU A 194 -1.97 -2.37 -11.65
CA LEU A 194 -3.05 -3.25 -11.21
C LEU A 194 -4.36 -3.04 -11.98
N LYS A 195 -4.45 -2.02 -12.83
CA LYS A 195 -5.66 -1.70 -13.58
C LYS A 195 -6.08 -2.84 -14.50
N GLY A 196 -7.34 -3.24 -14.36
CA GLY A 196 -7.95 -4.31 -15.17
C GLY A 196 -7.56 -5.72 -14.75
N LEU A 197 -6.79 -5.90 -13.67
CA LEU A 197 -6.58 -7.21 -13.08
C LEU A 197 -7.82 -7.60 -12.25
N PRO A 198 -8.27 -8.86 -12.33
CA PRO A 198 -9.38 -9.35 -11.53
C PRO A 198 -8.98 -9.51 -10.07
N ASP A 199 -9.98 -9.46 -9.19
CA ASP A 199 -9.86 -9.83 -7.78
C ASP A 199 -10.10 -11.34 -7.59
N LYS A 200 -9.52 -11.93 -6.55
CA LYS A 200 -9.72 -13.35 -6.20
C LYS A 200 -11.18 -13.66 -5.83
N THR A 201 -11.94 -12.67 -5.41
CA THR A 201 -13.38 -12.81 -5.17
C THR A 201 -14.19 -12.98 -6.48
N GLU A 202 -13.62 -12.55 -7.60
CA GLU A 202 -14.24 -12.60 -8.94
C GLU A 202 -13.71 -13.75 -9.80
N SER A 203 -12.47 -14.18 -9.56
CA SER A 203 -11.80 -15.22 -10.34
C SER A 203 -10.93 -16.12 -9.45
N LYS A 204 -11.03 -17.43 -9.65
CA LYS A 204 -10.18 -18.42 -8.98
C LYS A 204 -8.75 -18.52 -9.53
N THR A 205 -8.48 -17.86 -10.65
CA THR A 205 -7.19 -17.96 -11.37
C THR A 205 -6.28 -16.76 -11.09
N THR A 206 -6.40 -16.17 -9.91
CA THR A 206 -5.63 -14.98 -9.56
C THR A 206 -5.53 -14.81 -8.04
N THR A 207 -4.52 -14.09 -7.59
CA THR A 207 -4.43 -13.57 -6.21
C THR A 207 -5.38 -12.39 -6.02
N SER A 208 -5.68 -11.99 -4.78
CA SER A 208 -6.52 -10.82 -4.54
C SER A 208 -5.83 -9.52 -4.99
N LEU A 209 -6.61 -8.47 -5.25
CA LEU A 209 -6.07 -7.14 -5.49
C LEU A 209 -5.32 -6.61 -4.26
N LYS A 210 -5.74 -7.00 -3.07
CA LYS A 210 -5.05 -6.70 -1.82
C LYS A 210 -3.67 -7.36 -1.76
N PHE A 211 -3.57 -8.64 -2.11
CA PHE A 211 -2.28 -9.35 -2.20
C PHE A 211 -1.34 -8.64 -3.16
N LYS A 212 -1.81 -8.35 -4.38
CA LYS A 212 -1.04 -7.65 -5.41
C LYS A 212 -0.57 -6.27 -4.93
N GLY A 213 -1.45 -5.55 -4.22
CA GLY A 213 -1.14 -4.24 -3.66
C GLY A 213 -0.06 -4.30 -2.58
N ASP A 214 -0.17 -5.22 -1.63
CA ASP A 214 0.81 -5.40 -0.56
C ASP A 214 2.15 -5.91 -1.09
N PHE A 215 2.12 -6.77 -2.12
CA PHE A 215 3.30 -7.25 -2.82
C PHE A 215 4.04 -6.10 -3.50
N TYR A 216 3.30 -5.25 -4.23
CA TYR A 216 3.86 -4.04 -4.85
C TYR A 216 4.55 -3.15 -3.81
N ASP A 217 3.86 -2.83 -2.71
CA ASP A 217 4.38 -1.95 -1.66
C ASP A 217 5.63 -2.53 -0.98
N TYR A 218 5.74 -3.85 -0.89
CA TYR A 218 6.93 -4.49 -0.32
C TYR A 218 8.14 -4.45 -1.25
N PHE A 219 7.95 -4.69 -2.56
CA PHE A 219 9.03 -4.84 -3.52
C PHE A 219 9.40 -3.55 -4.27
N LYS A 220 8.52 -2.54 -4.33
CA LYS A 220 8.83 -1.25 -4.98
C LYS A 220 10.11 -0.62 -4.40
N GLY A 221 11.03 -0.25 -5.29
CA GLY A 221 12.35 0.27 -4.91
C GLY A 221 13.37 -0.77 -4.43
N LYS A 222 12.99 -2.07 -4.34
CA LYS A 222 13.89 -3.15 -3.92
C LYS A 222 14.18 -4.15 -5.03
N SER A 223 13.25 -4.35 -5.96
CA SER A 223 13.28 -5.44 -6.95
C SER A 223 13.68 -5.03 -8.37
N GLU A 224 13.94 -3.77 -8.62
CA GLU A 224 14.23 -3.22 -9.95
C GLU A 224 15.47 -3.85 -10.63
N ASN A 225 16.36 -4.44 -9.85
CA ASN A 225 17.54 -5.15 -10.34
C ASN A 225 17.46 -6.67 -10.13
N LEU A 226 16.37 -7.19 -9.57
CA LEU A 226 16.19 -8.59 -9.23
C LEU A 226 15.47 -9.36 -10.34
N SER A 227 15.78 -10.66 -10.40
CA SER A 227 15.10 -11.64 -11.25
C SER A 227 14.15 -12.49 -10.41
N ILE A 228 12.94 -12.74 -10.91
CA ILE A 228 11.95 -13.58 -10.25
C ILE A 228 11.51 -14.76 -11.12
N LEU A 229 11.40 -15.92 -10.50
CA LEU A 229 10.80 -17.12 -11.06
C LEU A 229 9.37 -17.24 -10.56
N GLU A 230 8.40 -17.27 -11.45
CA GLU A 230 6.98 -17.47 -11.15
C GLU A 230 6.58 -18.90 -11.50
N ILE A 231 6.14 -19.67 -10.51
CA ILE A 231 5.66 -21.05 -10.66
C ILE A 231 4.14 -21.06 -10.57
N GLY A 232 3.49 -21.44 -11.69
CA GLY A 232 2.04 -21.39 -11.84
C GLY A 232 1.53 -20.03 -12.34
N SER A 233 2.08 -19.56 -13.46
CA SER A 233 1.72 -18.23 -14.02
C SER A 233 0.28 -18.13 -14.54
N SER A 234 -0.35 -19.25 -14.85
CA SER A 234 -1.74 -19.33 -15.33
C SER A 234 -2.06 -18.30 -16.43
N LEU A 235 -3.08 -17.47 -16.24
CA LEU A 235 -3.50 -16.42 -17.20
C LEU A 235 -2.63 -15.17 -17.19
N GLY A 236 -1.58 -15.11 -16.35
CA GLY A 236 -0.61 -14.01 -16.31
C GLY A 236 -1.03 -12.79 -15.51
N HIS A 237 -2.00 -12.90 -14.61
CA HIS A 237 -2.42 -11.79 -13.78
C HIS A 237 -1.33 -11.36 -12.78
N SER A 238 -0.67 -12.32 -12.12
CA SER A 238 0.51 -12.10 -11.29
C SER A 238 1.72 -11.72 -12.15
N THR A 239 1.93 -12.38 -13.29
CA THR A 239 3.00 -12.04 -14.25
C THR A 239 2.97 -10.56 -14.61
N LYS A 240 1.78 -9.97 -14.86
CA LYS A 240 1.63 -8.54 -15.16
C LYS A 240 2.11 -7.66 -14.00
N MET A 241 1.77 -8.01 -12.76
CA MET A 241 2.24 -7.28 -11.59
C MET A 241 3.77 -7.39 -11.44
N LEU A 242 4.31 -8.61 -11.59
CA LEU A 242 5.74 -8.88 -11.47
C LEU A 242 6.56 -8.14 -12.53
N SER A 243 6.05 -8.06 -13.77
CA SER A 243 6.74 -7.40 -14.89
C SER A 243 6.93 -5.89 -14.69
N GLY A 244 6.08 -5.25 -13.89
CA GLY A 244 6.23 -3.85 -13.52
C GLY A 244 7.16 -3.61 -12.31
N LEU A 245 7.67 -4.67 -11.66
CA LEU A 245 8.48 -4.56 -10.45
C LEU A 245 9.90 -5.12 -10.62
N PHE A 246 10.04 -6.24 -11.32
CA PHE A 246 11.30 -6.97 -11.44
C PHE A 246 11.99 -6.73 -12.77
N LYS A 247 13.32 -6.79 -12.77
CA LYS A 247 14.12 -6.66 -13.99
C LYS A 247 13.85 -7.78 -14.99
N ARG A 248 13.68 -9.01 -14.50
CA ARG A 248 13.48 -10.21 -15.30
C ARG A 248 12.49 -11.14 -14.63
N ILE A 249 11.55 -11.66 -15.40
CA ILE A 249 10.58 -12.66 -14.96
C ILE A 249 10.74 -13.91 -15.80
N ILE A 250 10.79 -15.06 -15.16
CA ILE A 250 10.60 -16.37 -15.80
C ILE A 250 9.25 -16.90 -15.34
N ALA A 251 8.26 -16.88 -16.23
CA ALA A 251 6.91 -17.33 -15.94
C ALA A 251 6.74 -18.78 -16.41
N VAL A 252 6.49 -19.68 -15.48
CA VAL A 252 6.38 -21.13 -15.72
C VAL A 252 4.94 -21.59 -15.54
N ASP A 253 4.43 -22.32 -16.53
CA ASP A 253 3.18 -23.07 -16.47
C ASP A 253 3.29 -24.36 -17.29
N ASN A 254 2.45 -25.35 -17.02
CA ASN A 254 2.46 -26.62 -17.73
C ASN A 254 1.65 -26.61 -19.03
N LEU A 255 0.93 -25.53 -19.34
CA LEU A 255 0.05 -25.40 -20.50
C LEU A 255 0.45 -24.21 -21.37
N GLU A 256 0.79 -24.48 -22.63
CA GLU A 256 1.13 -23.44 -23.62
C GLU A 256 -0.03 -22.45 -23.85
N GLU A 257 -1.28 -22.91 -23.81
CA GLU A 257 -2.45 -22.07 -24.00
C GLU A 257 -2.55 -20.96 -22.95
N ARG A 258 -2.14 -21.24 -21.71
CA ARG A 258 -2.08 -20.24 -20.65
C ARG A 258 -1.05 -19.16 -20.93
N HIS A 259 0.11 -19.54 -21.44
CA HIS A 259 1.12 -18.56 -21.87
C HIS A 259 0.63 -17.69 -23.03
N GLN A 260 -0.16 -18.23 -23.95
CA GLN A 260 -0.78 -17.44 -25.03
C GLN A 260 -1.71 -16.36 -24.47
N GLU A 261 -2.53 -16.70 -23.49
CA GLU A 261 -3.41 -15.71 -22.82
C GLU A 261 -2.60 -14.70 -21.99
N SER A 262 -1.59 -15.16 -21.27
CA SER A 262 -0.69 -14.29 -20.50
C SER A 262 0.04 -13.28 -21.40
N LYS A 263 0.51 -13.68 -22.58
CA LYS A 263 1.12 -12.78 -23.57
C LYS A 263 0.16 -11.72 -24.09
N LYS A 264 -1.12 -12.05 -24.27
CA LYS A 264 -2.15 -11.07 -24.66
C LYS A 264 -2.39 -10.02 -23.57
N LEU A 265 -2.35 -10.43 -22.30
CA LEU A 265 -2.49 -9.53 -21.17
C LEU A 265 -1.25 -8.63 -20.98
N ASN A 266 -0.08 -9.11 -21.44
CA ASN A 266 1.22 -8.49 -21.24
C ASN A 266 1.95 -8.20 -22.58
N PRO A 267 1.34 -7.47 -23.54
CA PRO A 267 1.87 -7.37 -24.91
C PRO A 267 3.18 -6.57 -25.03
N ASN A 268 3.52 -5.75 -24.02
CA ASN A 268 4.65 -4.83 -24.06
C ASN A 268 5.72 -5.14 -22.98
N HIS A 269 5.73 -6.37 -22.43
CA HIS A 269 6.66 -6.71 -21.36
C HIS A 269 7.80 -7.58 -21.90
N ASP A 270 8.86 -6.93 -22.39
CA ASP A 270 10.05 -7.59 -22.95
C ASP A 270 10.90 -8.30 -21.89
N ASN A 271 10.61 -8.07 -20.60
CA ASN A 271 11.31 -8.66 -19.46
C ASN A 271 10.71 -9.99 -18.98
N VAL A 272 9.70 -10.54 -19.69
CA VAL A 272 9.05 -11.81 -19.33
C VAL A 272 9.46 -12.92 -20.28
N GLN A 273 10.10 -13.97 -19.74
CA GLN A 273 10.37 -15.22 -20.43
C GLN A 273 9.32 -16.26 -20.03
N TYR A 274 8.58 -16.81 -21.00
CA TYR A 274 7.59 -17.85 -20.78
C TYR A 274 8.21 -19.23 -20.99
N VAL A 275 8.00 -20.15 -20.04
CA VAL A 275 8.55 -21.51 -20.08
C VAL A 275 7.43 -22.52 -19.84
N VAL A 276 7.16 -23.39 -20.81
CA VAL A 276 6.25 -24.52 -20.63
C VAL A 276 6.98 -25.65 -19.94
N MET A 277 6.57 -25.99 -18.73
CA MET A 277 7.26 -26.98 -17.91
C MET A 277 6.31 -27.57 -16.86
N ASP A 278 6.31 -28.89 -16.74
CA ASP A 278 5.75 -29.54 -15.58
C ASP A 278 6.80 -29.56 -14.44
N VAL A 279 6.59 -28.69 -13.47
CA VAL A 279 7.54 -28.42 -12.38
C VAL A 279 7.71 -29.56 -11.40
N TYR A 280 6.85 -30.61 -11.46
CA TYR A 280 6.92 -31.80 -10.60
C TYR A 280 7.55 -33.00 -11.28
N SER A 281 7.64 -33.00 -12.62
CA SER A 281 8.30 -34.05 -13.39
C SER A 281 9.68 -33.65 -13.91
N GLN A 282 10.01 -32.36 -13.89
CA GLN A 282 11.24 -31.81 -14.44
C GLN A 282 12.05 -31.07 -13.36
N THR A 283 13.38 -31.10 -13.48
CA THR A 283 14.26 -30.38 -12.57
C THR A 283 14.25 -28.89 -12.89
N TRP A 284 14.13 -28.05 -11.86
CA TRP A 284 14.24 -26.59 -12.00
C TRP A 284 15.70 -26.20 -12.27
N ASN A 285 16.05 -25.93 -13.54
CA ASN A 285 17.35 -25.48 -13.97
C ASN A 285 17.26 -24.02 -14.43
N PHE A 286 17.13 -23.13 -13.47
CA PHE A 286 17.10 -21.69 -13.70
C PHE A 286 18.32 -21.04 -13.03
N GLU A 287 18.90 -20.02 -13.68
CA GLU A 287 20.08 -19.33 -13.21
C GLU A 287 19.74 -17.87 -12.89
N ASP A 288 20.51 -17.29 -11.97
CA ASP A 288 20.40 -15.89 -11.56
C ASP A 288 18.98 -15.50 -11.09
N ILE A 289 18.44 -16.29 -10.16
CA ILE A 289 17.14 -16.09 -9.51
C ILE A 289 17.36 -15.49 -8.12
N ASP A 290 16.69 -14.37 -7.86
CA ASP A 290 16.74 -13.66 -6.57
C ASP A 290 15.45 -13.86 -5.76
N ALA A 291 14.34 -14.19 -6.44
CA ALA A 291 13.04 -14.45 -5.82
C ALA A 291 12.28 -15.56 -6.54
N VAL A 292 11.46 -16.30 -5.80
CA VAL A 292 10.52 -17.30 -6.35
C VAL A 292 9.12 -17.01 -5.84
N PHE A 293 8.17 -16.82 -6.75
CA PHE A 293 6.75 -16.70 -6.45
C PHE A 293 6.06 -18.02 -6.81
N ILE A 294 5.34 -18.61 -5.86
CA ILE A 294 4.76 -19.96 -5.97
C ILE A 294 3.24 -19.87 -5.78
N ASP A 295 2.52 -20.21 -6.84
CA ASP A 295 1.06 -20.34 -6.88
C ASP A 295 0.70 -21.57 -7.75
N CYS A 296 0.99 -22.75 -7.23
CA CYS A 296 0.85 -23.99 -7.99
C CYS A 296 -0.02 -25.01 -7.23
N VAL A 297 0.43 -26.26 -7.01
CA VAL A 297 -0.31 -27.31 -6.31
C VAL A 297 -0.23 -27.08 -4.79
N HIS A 298 -1.37 -27.17 -4.10
CA HIS A 298 -1.50 -26.73 -2.71
C HIS A 298 -1.44 -27.89 -1.68
N ASP A 299 -1.07 -29.10 -2.08
CA ASP A 299 -0.88 -30.17 -1.11
C ASP A 299 0.51 -30.13 -0.46
N TYR A 300 0.61 -30.64 0.73
CA TYR A 300 1.79 -30.55 1.59
C TYR A 300 3.08 -31.07 0.93
N SER A 301 3.02 -32.18 0.18
CA SER A 301 4.20 -32.81 -0.43
C SER A 301 4.75 -31.97 -1.59
N HIS A 302 3.87 -31.41 -2.42
CA HIS A 302 4.25 -30.53 -3.51
C HIS A 302 4.81 -29.22 -2.99
N VAL A 303 4.18 -28.61 -1.98
CA VAL A 303 4.68 -27.37 -1.36
C VAL A 303 6.08 -27.56 -0.77
N LYS A 304 6.35 -28.70 -0.11
CA LYS A 304 7.72 -28.99 0.36
C LYS A 304 8.71 -29.14 -0.79
N SER A 305 8.34 -29.82 -1.86
CA SER A 305 9.16 -29.93 -3.07
C SER A 305 9.45 -28.57 -3.68
N ASP A 306 8.46 -27.68 -3.72
CA ASP A 306 8.61 -26.32 -4.24
C ASP A 306 9.58 -25.51 -3.39
N ILE A 307 9.48 -25.59 -2.04
CA ILE A 307 10.43 -24.93 -1.13
C ILE A 307 11.84 -25.47 -1.33
N ASP A 308 12.02 -26.79 -1.39
CA ASP A 308 13.35 -27.40 -1.56
C ASP A 308 13.97 -27.02 -2.91
N ASN A 309 13.18 -26.95 -3.98
CA ASN A 309 13.63 -26.49 -5.29
C ASN A 309 14.02 -25.01 -5.27
N ALA A 310 13.19 -24.16 -4.64
CA ALA A 310 13.46 -22.73 -4.50
C ALA A 310 14.75 -22.48 -3.68
N LEU A 311 14.93 -23.17 -2.56
CA LEU A 311 16.14 -23.08 -1.72
C LEU A 311 17.41 -23.49 -2.49
N ARG A 312 17.30 -24.43 -3.44
CA ARG A 312 18.44 -24.82 -4.27
C ARG A 312 18.85 -23.74 -5.28
N LEU A 313 17.89 -22.94 -5.76
CA LEU A 313 18.13 -21.87 -6.72
C LEU A 313 18.55 -20.56 -6.09
N LEU A 314 18.04 -20.26 -4.90
CA LEU A 314 18.23 -18.99 -4.22
C LEU A 314 19.51 -18.96 -3.41
N LYS A 315 20.13 -17.78 -3.36
CA LYS A 315 21.21 -17.46 -2.40
C LYS A 315 20.60 -17.06 -1.05
N SER A 316 21.42 -16.96 -0.02
CA SER A 316 21.04 -16.28 1.23
C SER A 316 20.48 -14.90 0.91
N ASP A 317 19.48 -14.49 1.66
CA ASP A 317 18.71 -13.26 1.46
C ASP A 317 17.77 -13.27 0.25
N GLY A 318 17.69 -14.33 -0.54
CA GLY A 318 16.69 -14.50 -1.59
C GLY A 318 15.27 -14.63 -1.03
N TYR A 319 14.26 -14.41 -1.85
CA TYR A 319 12.87 -14.39 -1.43
C TYR A 319 12.08 -15.58 -1.95
N ILE A 320 11.25 -16.18 -1.08
CA ILE A 320 10.20 -17.12 -1.48
C ILE A 320 8.85 -16.53 -1.09
N ILE A 321 7.95 -16.42 -2.05
CA ILE A 321 6.62 -15.87 -1.85
C ILE A 321 5.58 -16.95 -2.14
N TYR A 322 4.68 -17.17 -1.21
CA TYR A 322 3.56 -18.11 -1.36
C TYR A 322 2.23 -17.37 -1.41
N ASP A 323 1.41 -17.66 -2.44
CA ASP A 323 -0.03 -17.42 -2.39
C ASP A 323 -0.72 -18.45 -1.50
N ASP A 324 -1.94 -18.19 -1.12
CA ASP A 324 -2.83 -19.12 -0.43
C ASP A 324 -2.32 -19.64 0.92
N TYR A 325 -1.32 -19.00 1.53
CA TYR A 325 -0.75 -19.39 2.83
C TYR A 325 -1.82 -19.51 3.94
N GLY A 326 -2.78 -18.60 3.99
CA GLY A 326 -3.87 -18.64 4.98
C GLY A 326 -5.10 -19.40 4.51
N LEU A 327 -5.15 -19.83 3.25
CA LEU A 327 -6.32 -20.48 2.67
C LEU A 327 -6.22 -22.00 2.68
N PHE A 328 -5.00 -22.55 2.53
CA PHE A 328 -4.72 -23.98 2.55
C PHE A 328 -3.81 -24.34 3.73
N PRO A 329 -4.32 -25.11 4.70
CA PRO A 329 -3.55 -25.53 5.87
C PRO A 329 -2.24 -26.25 5.54
N GLU A 330 -2.19 -26.94 4.40
CA GLU A 330 -1.05 -27.69 3.89
C GLU A 330 0.11 -26.75 3.52
N ILE A 331 -0.18 -25.63 2.86
CA ILE A 331 0.81 -24.59 2.54
C ILE A 331 1.35 -24.01 3.83
N LYS A 332 0.44 -23.56 4.71
CA LYS A 332 0.84 -22.96 5.98
C LYS A 332 1.72 -23.89 6.78
N LYS A 333 1.33 -25.17 6.90
CA LYS A 333 2.08 -26.18 7.62
C LYS A 333 3.50 -26.34 7.06
N ALA A 334 3.64 -26.49 5.73
CA ALA A 334 4.93 -26.67 5.11
C ALA A 334 5.83 -25.45 5.31
N VAL A 335 5.34 -24.25 5.02
CA VAL A 335 6.10 -23.00 5.21
C VAL A 335 6.54 -22.82 6.66
N ASP A 336 5.62 -23.01 7.62
CA ASP A 336 5.91 -22.87 9.06
C ASP A 336 6.98 -23.88 9.55
N GLU A 337 7.05 -25.08 8.99
CA GLU A 337 8.11 -26.05 9.27
C GLU A 337 9.49 -25.51 8.86
N TYR A 338 9.64 -24.99 7.63
CA TYR A 338 10.91 -24.42 7.17
C TYR A 338 11.32 -23.16 7.93
N VAL A 339 10.34 -22.39 8.42
CA VAL A 339 10.59 -21.27 9.33
C VAL A 339 11.08 -21.75 10.69
N ASN A 340 10.44 -22.77 11.26
CA ASN A 340 10.85 -23.36 12.54
C ASN A 340 12.22 -24.05 12.47
N ASP A 341 12.56 -24.62 11.30
CA ASP A 341 13.88 -25.20 11.02
C ASP A 341 14.98 -24.15 10.79
N GLY A 342 14.63 -22.85 10.82
CA GLY A 342 15.57 -21.75 10.62
C GLY A 342 16.09 -21.61 9.20
N LYS A 343 15.46 -22.25 8.21
CA LYS A 343 15.82 -22.12 6.77
C LYS A 343 15.17 -20.93 6.11
N LEU A 344 14.01 -20.54 6.61
CA LEU A 344 13.24 -19.40 6.14
C LEU A 344 12.89 -18.46 7.30
N LYS A 345 12.78 -17.18 6.99
CA LYS A 345 12.27 -16.15 7.90
C LYS A 345 11.07 -15.47 7.26
N ILE A 346 9.91 -15.47 7.91
CA ILE A 346 8.78 -14.63 7.45
C ILE A 346 9.15 -13.16 7.63
N VAL A 347 9.22 -12.41 6.53
CA VAL A 347 9.52 -10.98 6.56
C VAL A 347 8.27 -10.12 6.36
N LYS A 348 7.22 -10.68 5.72
CA LYS A 348 5.94 -10.00 5.55
C LYS A 348 4.82 -11.02 5.30
N LYS A 349 3.66 -10.79 5.90
CA LYS A 349 2.41 -11.44 5.51
C LYS A 349 1.58 -10.45 4.70
N ILE A 350 0.99 -10.88 3.60
CA ILE A 350 0.32 -10.03 2.59
C ILE A 350 -1.06 -10.56 2.21
N GLY A 351 -1.85 -9.70 1.57
CA GLY A 351 -3.22 -10.04 1.16
C GLY A 351 -4.25 -9.85 2.28
N HIS A 352 -5.41 -10.40 2.10
CA HIS A 352 -6.50 -10.30 3.07
C HIS A 352 -6.21 -11.02 4.39
N TYR A 353 -6.92 -10.61 5.44
CA TYR A 353 -6.78 -11.16 6.79
C TYR A 353 -7.61 -12.41 7.03
N LYS A 354 -7.30 -13.09 8.13
CA LYS A 354 -8.13 -14.14 8.70
C LYS A 354 -9.60 -13.70 8.76
N GLY A 355 -10.49 -14.57 8.29
CA GLY A 355 -11.92 -14.31 8.22
C GLY A 355 -12.41 -13.83 6.85
N ALA A 356 -11.54 -13.41 5.94
CA ALA A 356 -11.94 -13.08 4.57
C ALA A 356 -12.48 -14.33 3.85
N TYR A 357 -13.56 -14.13 3.08
CA TYR A 357 -14.29 -15.20 2.42
C TYR A 357 -14.06 -15.17 0.91
N TYR A 358 -13.71 -16.31 0.35
CA TYR A 358 -13.47 -16.49 -1.09
C TYR A 358 -14.47 -17.46 -1.71
N PRO A 359 -15.56 -16.95 -2.32
CA PRO A 359 -16.58 -17.79 -2.96
C PRO A 359 -16.01 -18.56 -4.15
N THR A 360 -15.06 -17.99 -4.88
CA THR A 360 -14.43 -18.59 -6.05
C THR A 360 -13.52 -19.77 -5.70
N THR A 361 -13.06 -19.88 -4.45
CA THR A 361 -12.19 -20.94 -3.97
C THR A 361 -12.96 -21.89 -3.02
N GLN A 362 -13.97 -22.55 -3.55
CA GLN A 362 -14.79 -23.54 -2.83
C GLN A 362 -15.41 -23.01 -1.51
N ASN A 363 -15.77 -21.72 -1.48
CA ASN A 363 -16.33 -21.06 -0.29
C ASN A 363 -15.40 -21.12 0.93
N LYS A 364 -14.09 -21.03 0.72
CA LYS A 364 -13.12 -21.06 1.82
C LYS A 364 -13.04 -19.72 2.55
N VAL A 365 -12.68 -19.81 3.83
CA VAL A 365 -12.42 -18.67 4.71
C VAL A 365 -10.95 -18.72 5.12
N LEU A 366 -10.27 -17.58 5.02
CA LEU A 366 -8.87 -17.44 5.44
C LEU A 366 -8.70 -17.75 6.95
N GLN A 367 -7.74 -18.59 7.26
CA GLN A 367 -7.33 -18.92 8.64
C GLN A 367 -6.15 -18.06 9.11
N ASP A 368 -5.43 -17.41 8.19
CA ASP A 368 -4.33 -16.46 8.41
C ASP A 368 -4.36 -15.43 7.28
N ARG A 369 -3.30 -14.68 7.05
CA ARG A 369 -3.11 -13.84 5.86
C ARG A 369 -3.13 -14.68 4.59
N GLU A 370 -3.62 -14.10 3.49
CA GLU A 370 -3.73 -14.77 2.19
C GLU A 370 -2.39 -15.33 1.75
N GLY A 371 -1.33 -14.52 1.80
CA GLY A 371 -0.01 -14.94 1.38
C GLY A 371 1.11 -14.51 2.32
N VAL A 372 2.31 -14.98 2.03
CA VAL A 372 3.50 -14.74 2.85
C VAL A 372 4.74 -14.51 1.99
N ILE A 373 5.57 -13.57 2.40
CA ILE A 373 6.93 -13.35 1.87
C ILE A 373 7.91 -13.86 2.91
N CYS A 374 8.72 -14.81 2.49
CA CYS A 374 9.81 -15.38 3.28
C CYS A 374 11.15 -14.98 2.69
N GLN A 375 12.15 -14.87 3.53
CA GLN A 375 13.55 -14.68 3.15
C GLN A 375 14.34 -15.94 3.50
N VAL A 376 15.23 -16.36 2.63
CA VAL A 376 16.17 -17.47 2.88
C VAL A 376 17.21 -17.00 3.90
N VAL A 377 17.47 -17.83 4.93
CA VAL A 377 18.40 -17.54 6.03
C VAL A 377 19.81 -18.02 5.69
#